data_1ab8df2b592bdf8f1f3167b1199afb9d
#
_entry.id   1ab8df2b592bdf8f1f3167b1199afb9d
#
_cell.length_a   1.000
_cell.length_b   1.000
_cell.length_c   1.000
_cell.angle_alpha   90.00
_cell.angle_beta   90.00
_cell.angle_gamma   90.00
#
_symmetry.space_group_name_H-M   'P 1'
#
loop_
_entity.id
_entity.type
_entity.pdbx_description
1 polymer ?
#
loop_
_entity_poly.entity_id
_entity_poly.type
_entity_poly.pdbx_seq_one_letter_code
_entity_poly.pdbx_strand_id
1 'polypeptide(L)'
;VAETPVAVTGATFDLEQIQTGVQNSVDGCYDTANNKVVLVYSNAGTSEYLYYVVGTVTSESIVWGTPTAASSVITEAVCCCYNTTEGKIVAMGKQSSRPKVFVGTLSGTTITWGTTPVDILATNGIWSESKLVEWPGTSKVVWASYLSGTSSHAAVGTISGTGTGQTSSWGTAQAIVSDGYNSSRFHSMCYDAGEGDQVLLAYKIQASTNMGFWVRACTLSGTDISLSPTPLQVSSASTPAGYTPAIAYDPVNSKAMMVYTVDISGVGNYGYSRVVSSSGSTVSVGAETNFVGSGTSTQQCKQNWRSLAYATHTSNFVLCYENYDTSGSVGMVTTVEISGTTPVWSDDQATFNGGEIRDGNNVVIYDPDTTQAVLAIKGSANTLQSGVYRVAGDVPTSNMTATNLLGIAAGAISNTATGTINTWGSRNEVQTGLTIGSDYYVQEDGTITTASASPAQLIGEAITATQINIKDYTG
;
A
#
# COMPACT_ATOMS: atom_id res chain seq x y z
N VAL A 1 -18.94 -14.93 13.92
CA VAL A 1 -18.63 -14.09 15.06
C VAL A 1 -17.46 -13.27 14.61
N ALA A 2 -17.66 -11.96 14.39
CA ALA A 2 -16.55 -11.08 14.10
C ALA A 2 -15.63 -11.09 15.31
N GLU A 3 -14.39 -11.58 15.14
CA GLU A 3 -13.38 -11.46 16.16
C GLU A 3 -12.99 -9.98 16.24
N THR A 4 -13.08 -9.43 17.43
CA THR A 4 -12.51 -8.10 17.71
C THR A 4 -11.01 -8.22 17.52
N PRO A 5 -10.37 -7.38 16.69
CA PRO A 5 -8.92 -7.44 16.49
C PRO A 5 -8.22 -7.35 17.84
N VAL A 6 -7.23 -8.20 18.06
CA VAL A 6 -6.37 -8.06 19.23
C VAL A 6 -5.52 -6.83 19.03
N ALA A 7 -5.84 -5.81 19.80
CA ALA A 7 -5.12 -4.56 19.81
C ALA A 7 -3.65 -4.79 20.17
N VAL A 8 -2.73 -4.46 19.28
CA VAL A 8 -1.30 -4.34 19.57
C VAL A 8 -1.02 -2.89 19.94
N THR A 9 -1.58 -2.46 21.08
CA THR A 9 -1.37 -1.11 21.59
C THR A 9 0.10 -0.86 21.89
N GLY A 10 0.67 0.14 21.20
CA GLY A 10 2.05 0.60 21.47
C GLY A 10 3.15 -0.31 20.92
N ALA A 11 2.88 -1.16 19.95
CA ALA A 11 3.93 -1.93 19.28
C ALA A 11 4.93 -0.99 18.61
N THR A 12 6.20 -1.20 18.88
CA THR A 12 7.30 -0.62 18.13
C THR A 12 7.86 -1.70 17.22
N PHE A 13 8.19 -1.35 15.98
CA PHE A 13 8.90 -2.25 15.10
C PHE A 13 10.17 -1.59 14.54
N ASP A 14 11.17 -2.41 14.30
CA ASP A 14 12.46 -1.96 13.84
C ASP A 14 12.46 -1.74 12.32
N LEU A 15 13.16 -0.70 11.89
CA LEU A 15 13.42 -0.43 10.49
C LEU A 15 14.82 -0.90 10.12
N GLU A 16 14.93 -1.65 9.04
CA GLU A 16 16.21 -2.04 8.47
C GLU A 16 16.67 -1.02 7.42
N GLN A 17 17.94 -0.61 7.49
CA GLN A 17 18.52 0.29 6.48
C GLN A 17 18.89 -0.48 5.21
N ILE A 18 18.32 -0.07 4.08
CA ILE A 18 18.58 -0.64 2.76
C ILE A 18 19.73 0.10 2.06
N GLN A 19 19.70 1.44 2.09
CA GLN A 19 20.60 2.28 1.29
C GLN A 19 20.81 3.65 1.94
N THR A 20 21.96 4.27 1.64
CA THR A 20 22.27 5.67 1.97
C THR A 20 22.24 6.55 0.72
N GLY A 21 22.12 7.87 0.89
CA GLY A 21 22.13 8.84 -0.22
C GLY A 21 20.83 8.90 -1.01
N VAL A 22 19.71 8.42 -0.48
CA VAL A 22 18.41 8.47 -1.16
C VAL A 22 17.85 9.89 -1.15
N GLN A 23 17.45 10.37 -2.33
CA GLN A 23 16.82 11.67 -2.52
C GLN A 23 15.30 11.66 -2.22
N ASN A 24 14.62 12.71 -2.63
CA ASN A 24 13.25 13.04 -2.27
C ASN A 24 12.17 12.18 -2.97
N SER A 25 12.51 10.97 -3.46
CA SER A 25 11.54 10.16 -4.18
C SER A 25 11.82 8.67 -4.00
N VAL A 26 10.91 7.99 -3.34
CA VAL A 26 10.83 6.53 -3.26
C VAL A 26 9.42 6.11 -3.59
N ASP A 27 9.25 5.03 -4.37
CA ASP A 27 7.98 4.37 -4.62
C ASP A 27 8.18 2.86 -4.67
N GLY A 28 7.09 2.10 -4.64
CA GLY A 28 7.17 0.66 -4.71
C GLY A 28 5.90 0.01 -5.21
N CYS A 29 6.05 -1.23 -5.63
CA CYS A 29 4.96 -2.09 -6.06
C CYS A 29 5.21 -3.55 -5.66
N TYR A 30 4.17 -4.35 -5.70
CA TYR A 30 4.23 -5.79 -5.47
C TYR A 30 4.12 -6.53 -6.80
N ASP A 31 5.08 -7.41 -7.08
CA ASP A 31 5.07 -8.34 -8.22
C ASP A 31 4.39 -9.64 -7.78
N THR A 32 3.13 -9.80 -8.16
CA THR A 32 2.30 -10.94 -7.78
C THR A 32 2.73 -12.25 -8.47
N ALA A 33 3.46 -12.19 -9.58
CA ALA A 33 3.93 -13.39 -10.28
C ALA A 33 5.17 -14.00 -9.62
N ASN A 34 5.99 -13.18 -8.97
CA ASN A 34 7.23 -13.61 -8.32
C ASN A 34 7.17 -13.52 -6.80
N ASN A 35 6.07 -13.04 -6.23
CA ASN A 35 5.90 -12.78 -4.79
C ASN A 35 7.05 -11.93 -4.25
N LYS A 36 7.23 -10.73 -4.84
CA LYS A 36 8.32 -9.81 -4.49
C LYS A 36 7.85 -8.37 -4.37
N VAL A 37 8.43 -7.69 -3.42
CA VAL A 37 8.34 -6.24 -3.30
C VAL A 37 9.46 -5.60 -4.12
N VAL A 38 9.11 -4.60 -4.92
CA VAL A 38 10.07 -3.81 -5.69
C VAL A 38 9.99 -2.37 -5.20
N LEU A 39 11.11 -1.82 -4.77
CA LEU A 39 11.25 -0.38 -4.52
C LEU A 39 12.05 0.25 -5.64
N VAL A 40 11.64 1.44 -6.05
CA VAL A 40 12.39 2.32 -6.96
C VAL A 40 12.66 3.66 -6.26
N TYR A 41 13.85 4.20 -6.45
CA TYR A 41 14.23 5.46 -5.80
C TYR A 41 15.35 6.17 -6.56
N SER A 42 15.51 7.46 -6.27
CA SER A 42 16.61 8.28 -6.77
C SER A 42 17.74 8.30 -5.74
N ASN A 43 18.99 8.02 -6.17
CA ASN A 43 20.14 7.95 -5.29
C ASN A 43 21.16 9.08 -5.60
N ALA A 44 21.26 10.06 -4.71
CA ALA A 44 22.21 11.19 -4.82
C ALA A 44 23.66 10.81 -4.64
N GLY A 45 23.96 9.74 -3.93
CA GLY A 45 25.32 9.24 -3.77
C GLY A 45 25.98 8.85 -5.10
N THR A 46 25.17 8.71 -6.17
CA THR A 46 25.59 8.34 -7.53
C THR A 46 25.00 9.28 -8.60
N SER A 47 24.95 10.58 -8.33
CA SER A 47 24.42 11.58 -9.27
C SER A 47 22.91 11.45 -9.56
N GLU A 48 22.12 11.05 -8.57
CA GLU A 48 20.64 10.96 -8.68
C GLU A 48 20.16 9.97 -9.74
N TYR A 49 20.84 8.85 -9.93
CA TYR A 49 20.38 7.81 -10.85
C TYR A 49 19.14 7.07 -10.31
N LEU A 50 18.33 6.54 -11.22
CA LEU A 50 17.26 5.61 -10.86
C LEU A 50 17.86 4.29 -10.38
N TYR A 51 17.56 3.95 -9.15
CA TYR A 51 17.87 2.66 -8.52
C TYR A 51 16.61 1.84 -8.26
N TYR A 52 16.79 0.55 -8.17
CA TYR A 52 15.80 -0.36 -7.64
C TYR A 52 16.42 -1.35 -6.64
N VAL A 53 15.57 -1.90 -5.80
CA VAL A 53 15.90 -3.04 -4.93
C VAL A 53 14.69 -3.96 -4.85
N VAL A 54 14.94 -5.27 -4.78
CA VAL A 54 13.89 -6.29 -4.74
C VAL A 54 13.95 -7.01 -3.40
N GLY A 55 12.81 -7.09 -2.73
CA GLY A 55 12.66 -7.73 -1.42
C GLY A 55 11.78 -8.97 -1.47
N THR A 56 12.11 -9.94 -0.63
CA THR A 56 11.26 -11.10 -0.33
C THR A 56 10.75 -10.95 1.08
N VAL A 57 9.43 -10.83 1.24
CA VAL A 57 8.80 -10.77 2.55
C VAL A 57 8.78 -12.18 3.15
N THR A 58 9.07 -12.24 4.43
CA THR A 58 8.91 -13.44 5.27
C THR A 58 7.89 -13.13 6.36
N SER A 59 7.58 -14.08 7.22
CA SER A 59 6.56 -13.88 8.27
C SER A 59 6.77 -12.67 9.20
N GLU A 60 8.00 -12.17 9.33
CA GLU A 60 8.34 -11.09 10.29
C GLU A 60 9.36 -10.08 9.77
N SER A 61 9.92 -10.30 8.59
CA SER A 61 10.98 -9.47 8.02
C SER A 61 10.94 -9.44 6.50
N ILE A 62 11.75 -8.61 5.90
CA ILE A 62 11.97 -8.59 4.46
C ILE A 62 13.46 -8.76 4.17
N VAL A 63 13.78 -9.68 3.27
CA VAL A 63 15.15 -9.90 2.82
C VAL A 63 15.36 -9.16 1.51
N TRP A 64 16.17 -8.13 1.54
CA TRP A 64 16.48 -7.30 0.37
C TRP A 64 17.64 -7.87 -0.45
N GLY A 65 17.50 -7.80 -1.76
CA GLY A 65 18.59 -8.01 -2.70
C GLY A 65 19.56 -6.81 -2.73
N THR A 66 20.53 -6.84 -3.64
CA THR A 66 21.49 -5.74 -3.81
C THR A 66 20.85 -4.57 -4.55
N PRO A 67 20.86 -3.34 -4.00
CA PRO A 67 20.46 -2.14 -4.72
C PRO A 67 21.22 -1.97 -6.05
N THR A 68 20.48 -1.81 -7.14
CA THR A 68 21.04 -1.82 -8.51
C THR A 68 20.54 -0.61 -9.30
N ALA A 69 21.41 0.02 -10.07
CA ALA A 69 21.05 1.13 -10.95
C ALA A 69 20.24 0.63 -12.16
N ALA A 70 19.06 1.22 -12.40
CA ALA A 70 18.27 1.00 -13.61
C ALA A 70 18.67 1.96 -14.73
N SER A 71 19.29 3.09 -14.41
CA SER A 71 19.72 4.12 -15.35
C SER A 71 21.03 4.76 -14.89
N SER A 72 21.84 5.18 -15.82
CA SER A 72 23.04 6.01 -15.59
C SER A 72 22.79 7.49 -15.89
N VAL A 73 21.54 7.91 -16.01
CA VAL A 73 21.11 9.30 -16.24
C VAL A 73 20.41 9.81 -15.00
N ILE A 74 20.62 11.08 -14.66
CA ILE A 74 19.94 11.77 -13.55
C ILE A 74 18.44 11.56 -13.69
N THR A 75 17.82 10.98 -12.65
CA THR A 75 16.42 10.58 -12.64
C THR A 75 15.79 10.94 -11.29
N GLU A 76 14.91 11.92 -11.30
CA GLU A 76 14.17 12.41 -10.13
C GLU A 76 12.70 12.01 -10.23
N ALA A 77 11.90 12.31 -9.20
CA ALA A 77 10.44 12.18 -9.21
C ALA A 77 9.95 10.78 -9.63
N VAL A 78 10.54 9.74 -9.04
CA VAL A 78 10.28 8.34 -9.43
C VAL A 78 8.92 7.86 -8.92
N CYS A 79 8.24 7.03 -9.73
CA CYS A 79 7.10 6.22 -9.30
C CYS A 79 7.10 4.89 -10.06
N CYS A 80 6.37 3.89 -9.55
CA CYS A 80 6.24 2.61 -10.22
C CYS A 80 4.89 1.94 -9.97
N CYS A 81 4.57 0.97 -10.83
CA CYS A 81 3.52 0.00 -10.63
C CYS A 81 3.94 -1.35 -11.25
N TYR A 82 3.23 -2.39 -10.89
CA TYR A 82 3.32 -3.69 -11.54
C TYR A 82 2.13 -3.86 -12.48
N ASN A 83 2.37 -4.31 -13.71
CA ASN A 83 1.31 -4.70 -14.65
C ASN A 83 1.19 -6.21 -14.65
N THR A 84 0.09 -6.71 -14.11
CA THR A 84 -0.15 -8.15 -13.89
C THR A 84 -0.35 -8.91 -15.19
N THR A 85 -0.94 -8.27 -16.21
CA THR A 85 -1.20 -8.89 -17.52
C THR A 85 0.08 -9.18 -18.29
N GLU A 86 1.03 -8.24 -18.27
CA GLU A 86 2.31 -8.39 -18.97
C GLU A 86 3.42 -8.97 -18.09
N GLY A 87 3.20 -9.08 -16.77
CA GLY A 87 4.24 -9.49 -15.82
C GLY A 87 5.41 -8.52 -15.78
N LYS A 88 5.14 -7.19 -15.78
CA LYS A 88 6.15 -6.15 -15.93
C LYS A 88 6.14 -5.16 -14.78
N ILE A 89 7.34 -4.78 -14.35
CA ILE A 89 7.55 -3.60 -13.55
C ILE A 89 7.59 -2.39 -14.50
N VAL A 90 6.76 -1.41 -14.25
CA VAL A 90 6.75 -0.13 -14.98
C VAL A 90 7.20 0.95 -14.02
N ALA A 91 8.36 1.53 -14.26
CA ALA A 91 8.89 2.64 -13.49
C ALA A 91 8.92 3.90 -14.34
N MET A 92 8.67 5.04 -13.72
CA MET A 92 8.80 6.34 -14.34
C MET A 92 9.73 7.22 -13.51
N GLY A 93 10.48 8.05 -14.17
CA GLY A 93 11.29 9.08 -13.53
C GLY A 93 11.48 10.29 -14.42
N LYS A 94 11.80 11.44 -13.81
CA LYS A 94 12.11 12.67 -14.52
C LYS A 94 13.56 12.67 -15.00
N GLN A 95 13.77 12.64 -16.31
CA GLN A 95 15.09 12.81 -16.93
C GLN A 95 15.07 14.03 -17.85
N SER A 96 16.00 14.95 -17.66
CA SER A 96 16.07 16.21 -18.45
C SER A 96 14.72 16.94 -18.50
N SER A 97 14.03 17.00 -17.35
CA SER A 97 12.68 17.60 -17.19
C SER A 97 11.54 16.90 -17.95
N ARG A 98 11.74 15.68 -18.45
CA ARG A 98 10.70 14.88 -19.12
C ARG A 98 10.33 13.64 -18.32
N PRO A 99 9.06 13.22 -18.35
CA PRO A 99 8.63 11.95 -17.78
C PRO A 99 9.07 10.80 -18.69
N LYS A 100 10.04 10.00 -18.24
CA LYS A 100 10.53 8.82 -18.95
C LYS A 100 10.10 7.55 -18.25
N VAL A 101 9.62 6.60 -19.05
CA VAL A 101 9.16 5.29 -18.59
C VAL A 101 10.17 4.22 -18.93
N PHE A 102 10.44 3.40 -17.93
CA PHE A 102 11.25 2.20 -17.97
C PHE A 102 10.32 1.00 -17.80
N VAL A 103 10.43 0.02 -18.67
CA VAL A 103 9.67 -1.23 -18.56
C VAL A 103 10.65 -2.37 -18.30
N GLY A 104 10.39 -3.19 -17.29
CA GLY A 104 11.31 -4.23 -16.86
C GLY A 104 10.60 -5.54 -16.49
N THR A 105 11.31 -6.67 -16.64
CA THR A 105 10.87 -7.99 -16.18
C THR A 105 11.74 -8.45 -15.03
N LEU A 106 11.10 -8.83 -13.92
CA LEU A 106 11.79 -9.36 -12.75
C LEU A 106 12.11 -10.85 -12.94
N SER A 107 13.32 -11.24 -12.54
CA SER A 107 13.75 -12.63 -12.38
C SER A 107 14.63 -12.74 -11.14
N GLY A 108 14.18 -13.51 -10.15
CA GLY A 108 14.85 -13.55 -8.83
C GLY A 108 14.85 -12.20 -8.15
N THR A 109 16.02 -11.58 -7.99
CA THR A 109 16.17 -10.22 -7.43
C THR A 109 16.70 -9.20 -8.46
N THR A 110 16.70 -9.57 -9.74
CA THR A 110 17.22 -8.72 -10.82
C THR A 110 16.13 -8.35 -11.80
N ILE A 111 16.05 -7.08 -12.18
CA ILE A 111 15.15 -6.59 -13.22
C ILE A 111 15.93 -6.37 -14.51
N THR A 112 15.49 -7.04 -15.59
CA THR A 112 15.98 -6.77 -16.94
C THR A 112 15.14 -5.63 -17.53
N TRP A 113 15.72 -4.46 -17.67
CA TRP A 113 15.06 -3.28 -18.23
C TRP A 113 15.18 -3.21 -19.75
N GLY A 114 14.18 -2.61 -20.40
CA GLY A 114 14.25 -2.23 -21.80
C GLY A 114 15.38 -1.19 -22.02
N THR A 115 16.07 -1.29 -23.14
CA THR A 115 17.26 -0.44 -23.40
C THR A 115 16.92 1.02 -23.71
N THR A 116 15.68 1.32 -24.11
CA THR A 116 15.27 2.67 -24.53
C THR A 116 14.08 3.15 -23.72
N PRO A 117 14.29 3.96 -22.67
CA PRO A 117 13.18 4.61 -21.96
C PRO A 117 12.37 5.52 -22.87
N VAL A 118 11.07 5.54 -22.70
CA VAL A 118 10.12 6.27 -23.58
C VAL A 118 9.60 7.52 -22.88
N ASP A 119 9.57 8.64 -23.60
CA ASP A 119 8.97 9.88 -23.12
C ASP A 119 7.42 9.75 -23.12
N ILE A 120 6.76 10.03 -21.98
CA ILE A 120 5.29 10.17 -21.93
C ILE A 120 4.88 11.45 -22.69
N LEU A 121 5.64 12.51 -22.50
CA LEU A 121 5.42 13.82 -23.09
C LEU A 121 6.69 14.32 -23.78
N ALA A 122 6.54 14.95 -24.93
CA ALA A 122 7.63 15.60 -25.63
C ALA A 122 8.03 16.96 -24.99
N THR A 123 7.17 17.52 -24.13
CA THR A 123 7.38 18.80 -23.46
C THR A 123 8.10 18.65 -22.13
N ASN A 124 8.96 19.59 -21.80
CA ASN A 124 9.65 19.66 -20.51
C ASN A 124 8.71 20.18 -19.42
N GLY A 125 8.95 19.81 -18.18
CA GLY A 125 8.36 20.51 -17.04
C GLY A 125 7.69 19.69 -15.96
N ILE A 126 7.93 18.36 -15.83
CA ILE A 126 7.42 17.66 -14.64
C ILE A 126 8.15 18.10 -13.38
N TRP A 127 7.40 18.19 -12.30
CA TRP A 127 7.88 18.37 -10.94
C TRP A 127 7.89 17.03 -10.19
N SER A 128 7.95 17.06 -8.89
CA SER A 128 8.26 15.91 -8.04
C SER A 128 7.14 14.90 -7.85
N GLU A 129 5.88 15.24 -8.15
CA GLU A 129 4.74 14.42 -7.82
C GLU A 129 4.20 13.71 -9.06
N SER A 130 4.42 12.41 -9.10
CA SER A 130 3.94 11.52 -10.17
C SER A 130 3.38 10.23 -9.57
N LYS A 131 2.35 9.67 -10.22
CA LYS A 131 1.78 8.37 -9.88
C LYS A 131 1.57 7.54 -11.13
N LEU A 132 1.87 6.25 -11.01
CA LEU A 132 1.51 5.20 -11.94
C LEU A 132 0.55 4.24 -11.26
N VAL A 133 -0.48 3.80 -11.98
CA VAL A 133 -1.35 2.68 -11.57
C VAL A 133 -1.57 1.75 -12.75
N GLU A 134 -1.75 0.47 -12.46
CA GLU A 134 -2.16 -0.51 -13.44
C GLU A 134 -3.60 -0.27 -13.90
N TRP A 135 -3.90 -0.58 -15.16
CA TRP A 135 -5.25 -0.84 -15.65
C TRP A 135 -5.43 -2.35 -15.72
N PRO A 136 -6.01 -2.98 -14.69
CA PRO A 136 -6.08 -4.43 -14.53
C PRO A 136 -6.72 -5.15 -15.71
N GLY A 137 -6.23 -6.35 -16.01
CA GLY A 137 -6.71 -7.16 -17.14
C GLY A 137 -6.28 -6.66 -18.53
N THR A 138 -5.41 -5.64 -18.57
CA THR A 138 -4.88 -5.08 -19.82
C THR A 138 -3.38 -4.91 -19.77
N SER A 139 -2.74 -4.78 -20.92
CA SER A 139 -1.32 -4.39 -21.03
C SER A 139 -1.10 -2.88 -20.80
N LYS A 140 -1.93 -2.23 -20.00
CA LYS A 140 -1.92 -0.77 -19.87
C LYS A 140 -1.68 -0.28 -18.46
N VAL A 141 -1.17 0.95 -18.39
CA VAL A 141 -0.97 1.71 -17.15
C VAL A 141 -1.48 3.14 -17.33
N VAL A 142 -1.87 3.76 -16.24
CA VAL A 142 -2.29 5.17 -16.22
C VAL A 142 -1.26 5.97 -15.45
N TRP A 143 -0.83 7.09 -16.01
CA TRP A 143 0.07 8.03 -15.39
C TRP A 143 -0.63 9.36 -15.13
N ALA A 144 -0.29 10.00 -14.00
CA ALA A 144 -0.66 11.38 -13.71
C ALA A 144 0.50 12.11 -13.04
N SER A 145 0.68 13.40 -13.39
CA SER A 145 1.72 14.26 -12.81
C SER A 145 1.39 15.74 -12.94
N TYR A 146 2.03 16.53 -12.10
CA TYR A 146 2.08 17.98 -12.21
C TYR A 146 3.18 18.43 -13.18
N LEU A 147 2.83 19.33 -14.11
CA LEU A 147 3.75 19.97 -15.03
C LEU A 147 4.01 21.41 -14.60
N SER A 148 5.30 21.80 -14.54
CA SER A 148 5.70 23.16 -14.16
C SER A 148 5.08 24.22 -15.08
N GLY A 149 4.49 25.24 -14.47
CA GLY A 149 3.91 26.39 -15.19
C GLY A 149 2.64 26.09 -15.97
N THR A 150 2.12 24.87 -15.90
CA THR A 150 0.90 24.43 -16.58
C THR A 150 0.00 23.65 -15.62
N SER A 151 -1.04 23.05 -16.13
CA SER A 151 -1.92 22.16 -15.39
C SER A 151 -1.29 20.78 -15.19
N SER A 152 -1.84 20.01 -14.26
CA SER A 152 -1.57 18.58 -14.14
C SER A 152 -2.13 17.81 -15.33
N HIS A 153 -1.44 16.73 -15.70
CA HIS A 153 -1.81 15.91 -16.84
C HIS A 153 -1.91 14.43 -16.45
N ALA A 154 -2.72 13.70 -17.20
CA ALA A 154 -2.79 12.25 -17.15
C ALA A 154 -2.75 11.66 -18.55
N ALA A 155 -2.22 10.45 -18.70
CA ALA A 155 -2.13 9.71 -19.96
C ALA A 155 -2.22 8.20 -19.70
N VAL A 156 -2.66 7.46 -20.74
CA VAL A 156 -2.67 5.99 -20.76
C VAL A 156 -1.51 5.50 -21.59
N GLY A 157 -0.73 4.57 -21.02
CA GLY A 157 0.38 3.89 -21.69
C GLY A 157 0.06 2.42 -21.96
N THR A 158 0.48 1.90 -23.10
CA THR A 158 0.46 0.47 -23.41
C THR A 158 1.85 -0.11 -23.30
N ILE A 159 1.99 -1.20 -22.56
CA ILE A 159 3.24 -1.91 -22.29
C ILE A 159 3.40 -3.06 -23.28
N SER A 160 4.58 -3.26 -23.80
CA SER A 160 4.86 -4.32 -24.79
C SER A 160 6.32 -4.76 -24.80
N GLY A 161 6.61 -5.82 -25.53
CA GLY A 161 7.97 -6.33 -25.77
C GLY A 161 8.47 -7.28 -24.70
N THR A 162 9.63 -7.86 -24.94
CA THR A 162 10.28 -8.86 -24.09
C THR A 162 11.78 -8.60 -23.98
N GLY A 163 12.43 -9.10 -22.92
CA GLY A 163 13.87 -8.95 -22.70
C GLY A 163 14.30 -7.49 -22.71
N THR A 164 15.36 -7.16 -23.45
CA THR A 164 15.84 -5.77 -23.59
C THR A 164 15.03 -4.92 -24.59
N GLY A 165 14.11 -5.52 -25.32
CA GLY A 165 13.21 -4.86 -26.26
C GLY A 165 11.87 -4.44 -25.65
N GLN A 166 11.67 -4.57 -24.35
CA GLN A 166 10.43 -4.08 -23.70
C GLN A 166 10.37 -2.56 -23.73
N THR A 167 9.15 -2.05 -23.94
CA THR A 167 8.89 -0.64 -24.18
C THR A 167 7.47 -0.27 -23.80
N SER A 168 7.12 1.00 -23.93
CA SER A 168 5.76 1.52 -23.79
C SER A 168 5.41 2.49 -24.92
N SER A 169 4.13 2.62 -25.22
CA SER A 169 3.60 3.68 -26.08
C SER A 169 2.49 4.42 -25.36
N TRP A 170 2.39 5.72 -25.56
CA TRP A 170 1.51 6.59 -24.78
C TRP A 170 0.49 7.30 -25.68
N GLY A 171 -0.77 7.34 -25.20
CA GLY A 171 -1.81 8.14 -25.77
C GLY A 171 -1.61 9.64 -25.50
N THR A 172 -2.52 10.46 -26.02
CA THR A 172 -2.47 11.92 -25.82
C THR A 172 -2.75 12.26 -24.36
N ALA A 173 -1.83 12.96 -23.73
CA ALA A 173 -2.02 13.42 -22.35
C ALA A 173 -3.12 14.49 -22.27
N GLN A 174 -4.01 14.32 -21.30
CA GLN A 174 -5.12 15.24 -21.03
C GLN A 174 -4.79 16.11 -19.81
N ALA A 175 -5.13 17.40 -19.89
CA ALA A 175 -5.02 18.29 -18.73
C ALA A 175 -6.10 17.94 -17.69
N ILE A 176 -5.71 17.64 -16.47
CA ILE A 176 -6.62 17.23 -15.38
C ILE A 176 -7.44 18.42 -14.88
N VAL A 177 -6.87 19.61 -14.89
CA VAL A 177 -7.50 20.86 -14.47
C VAL A 177 -7.33 21.87 -15.58
N SER A 178 -8.43 22.27 -16.21
CA SER A 178 -8.45 23.18 -17.37
C SER A 178 -8.82 24.63 -17.02
N ASP A 179 -9.14 24.92 -15.77
CA ASP A 179 -9.89 26.12 -15.37
C ASP A 179 -8.99 27.28 -14.95
N GLY A 180 -7.79 27.41 -15.51
CA GLY A 180 -6.88 28.53 -15.23
C GLY A 180 -6.21 28.48 -13.84
N TYR A 181 -6.43 27.42 -13.09
CA TYR A 181 -5.79 27.19 -11.80
C TYR A 181 -4.39 26.59 -12.00
N ASN A 182 -3.40 27.45 -12.19
CA ASN A 182 -1.99 27.10 -12.41
C ASN A 182 -1.30 26.42 -11.23
N SER A 183 -2.03 25.80 -10.31
CA SER A 183 -1.46 25.26 -9.09
C SER A 183 -2.12 23.98 -8.57
N SER A 184 -2.67 23.14 -9.49
CA SER A 184 -2.99 21.77 -9.08
C SER A 184 -1.69 20.99 -8.89
N ARG A 185 -1.38 20.66 -7.66
CA ARG A 185 -0.19 19.91 -7.28
C ARG A 185 -0.61 18.63 -6.59
N PHE A 186 0.32 17.67 -6.53
CA PHE A 186 0.18 16.53 -5.64
C PHE A 186 -0.97 15.59 -6.00
N HIS A 187 -0.65 14.56 -6.75
CA HIS A 187 -1.62 13.60 -7.26
C HIS A 187 -1.41 12.25 -6.60
N SER A 188 -2.52 11.64 -6.20
CA SER A 188 -2.62 10.21 -5.93
C SER A 188 -3.73 9.65 -6.79
N MET A 189 -3.65 8.38 -7.10
CA MET A 189 -4.59 7.75 -8.01
C MET A 189 -4.76 6.28 -7.63
N CYS A 190 -5.99 5.77 -7.75
CA CYS A 190 -6.28 4.35 -7.67
C CYS A 190 -7.20 3.93 -8.82
N TYR A 191 -7.11 2.66 -9.24
CA TYR A 191 -8.06 2.07 -10.17
C TYR A 191 -9.37 1.78 -9.45
N ASP A 192 -10.49 2.09 -10.09
CA ASP A 192 -11.84 1.86 -9.58
C ASP A 192 -12.41 0.57 -10.18
N ALA A 193 -12.22 -0.53 -9.48
CA ALA A 193 -12.67 -1.84 -9.95
C ALA A 193 -14.20 -2.01 -9.94
N GLY A 194 -14.94 -1.18 -9.20
CA GLY A 194 -16.40 -1.23 -9.13
C GLY A 194 -17.08 -0.70 -10.39
N GLU A 195 -16.53 0.37 -10.96
CA GLU A 195 -17.05 0.95 -12.20
C GLU A 195 -16.38 0.36 -13.46
N GLY A 196 -15.20 -0.28 -13.31
CA GLY A 196 -14.39 -0.76 -14.42
C GLY A 196 -13.88 0.41 -15.31
N ASP A 197 -12.82 0.19 -16.03
CA ASP A 197 -12.25 1.17 -16.97
C ASP A 197 -12.24 2.62 -16.45
N GLN A 198 -11.98 2.78 -15.14
CA GLN A 198 -11.98 4.05 -14.44
C GLN A 198 -10.86 4.17 -13.42
N VAL A 199 -10.33 5.36 -13.26
CA VAL A 199 -9.45 5.71 -12.14
C VAL A 199 -10.04 6.88 -11.36
N LEU A 200 -9.83 6.86 -10.04
CA LEU A 200 -10.09 7.99 -9.17
C LEU A 200 -8.80 8.75 -8.94
N LEU A 201 -8.80 10.02 -9.31
CA LEU A 201 -7.66 10.91 -9.17
C LEU A 201 -7.90 11.89 -8.04
N ALA A 202 -7.07 11.83 -7.00
CA ALA A 202 -7.05 12.78 -5.89
C ALA A 202 -5.95 13.81 -6.10
N TYR A 203 -6.25 15.09 -5.90
CA TYR A 203 -5.29 16.18 -6.11
C TYR A 203 -5.58 17.36 -5.20
N LYS A 204 -4.61 18.25 -5.09
CA LYS A 204 -4.67 19.47 -4.31
C LYS A 204 -4.62 20.69 -5.23
N ILE A 205 -5.48 21.67 -4.97
CA ILE A 205 -5.43 23.01 -5.57
C ILE A 205 -4.91 24.01 -4.55
N GLN A 206 -3.90 24.80 -4.91
CA GLN A 206 -3.30 25.85 -4.07
C GLN A 206 -3.66 27.26 -4.53
N ALA A 207 -4.51 27.44 -5.52
CA ALA A 207 -4.94 28.75 -6.00
C ALA A 207 -5.89 29.43 -5.01
N SER A 208 -5.78 30.74 -4.88
CA SER A 208 -6.44 31.55 -3.84
C SER A 208 -7.98 31.49 -3.79
N THR A 209 -8.64 31.06 -4.83
CA THR A 209 -10.11 31.04 -4.91
C THR A 209 -10.75 29.67 -4.73
N ASN A 210 -10.00 28.57 -4.96
CA ASN A 210 -10.50 27.19 -4.85
C ASN A 210 -9.49 26.28 -4.16
N MET A 211 -8.83 26.80 -3.13
CA MET A 211 -7.91 25.98 -2.33
C MET A 211 -8.65 24.80 -1.71
N GLY A 212 -8.01 23.64 -1.69
CA GLY A 212 -8.55 22.44 -1.09
C GLY A 212 -8.07 21.16 -1.74
N PHE A 213 -8.63 20.09 -1.23
CA PHE A 213 -8.44 18.76 -1.80
C PHE A 213 -9.63 18.38 -2.66
N TRP A 214 -9.35 17.76 -3.79
CA TRP A 214 -10.32 17.42 -4.82
C TRP A 214 -10.17 15.99 -5.27
N VAL A 215 -11.25 15.40 -5.73
CA VAL A 215 -11.27 14.09 -6.37
C VAL A 215 -12.04 14.14 -7.68
N ARG A 216 -11.60 13.35 -8.65
CA ARG A 216 -12.21 13.29 -9.99
C ARG A 216 -12.19 11.86 -10.50
N ALA A 217 -13.29 11.43 -11.11
CA ALA A 217 -13.35 10.19 -11.87
C ALA A 217 -12.81 10.43 -13.29
N CYS A 218 -12.03 9.47 -13.80
CA CYS A 218 -11.46 9.52 -15.12
C CYS A 218 -11.73 8.19 -15.83
N THR A 219 -12.51 8.21 -16.89
CA THR A 219 -12.86 7.02 -17.67
C THR A 219 -11.75 6.72 -18.68
N LEU A 220 -11.41 5.46 -18.82
CA LEU A 220 -10.35 4.94 -19.68
C LEU A 220 -10.97 4.27 -20.92
N SER A 221 -10.46 4.56 -22.11
CA SER A 221 -10.91 3.92 -23.36
C SER A 221 -9.76 3.84 -24.35
N GLY A 222 -9.37 2.64 -24.72
CA GLY A 222 -8.22 2.45 -25.62
C GLY A 222 -6.93 3.03 -25.02
N THR A 223 -6.38 4.09 -25.62
CA THR A 223 -5.25 4.86 -25.10
C THR A 223 -5.67 6.25 -24.61
N ASP A 224 -6.97 6.49 -24.53
CA ASP A 224 -7.51 7.78 -24.14
C ASP A 224 -7.96 7.77 -22.67
N ILE A 225 -7.85 8.92 -22.04
CA ILE A 225 -8.40 9.21 -20.71
C ILE A 225 -9.37 10.37 -20.84
N SER A 226 -10.60 10.16 -20.36
CA SER A 226 -11.66 11.17 -20.34
C SER A 226 -11.96 11.57 -18.91
N LEU A 227 -11.92 12.86 -18.65
CA LEU A 227 -12.14 13.42 -17.32
C LEU A 227 -13.65 13.65 -17.09
N SER A 228 -14.15 13.30 -15.91
CA SER A 228 -15.52 13.70 -15.54
C SER A 228 -15.66 15.22 -15.62
N PRO A 229 -16.81 15.74 -16.06
CA PRO A 229 -16.99 17.19 -16.28
C PRO A 229 -16.88 17.98 -14.95
N THR A 230 -17.25 17.37 -13.83
CA THR A 230 -17.32 18.05 -12.53
C THR A 230 -16.43 17.35 -11.53
N PRO A 231 -15.28 17.93 -11.15
CA PRO A 231 -14.51 17.46 -10.00
C PRO A 231 -15.26 17.78 -8.71
N LEU A 232 -15.06 16.94 -7.67
CA LEU A 232 -15.66 17.14 -6.37
C LEU A 232 -14.62 17.67 -5.37
N GLN A 233 -14.95 18.78 -4.71
CA GLN A 233 -14.14 19.28 -3.59
C GLN A 233 -14.37 18.41 -2.36
N VAL A 234 -13.30 17.80 -1.85
CA VAL A 234 -13.33 16.90 -0.69
C VAL A 234 -13.20 17.69 0.61
N SER A 235 -12.37 18.73 0.63
CA SER A 235 -12.19 19.61 1.77
C SER A 235 -12.17 21.06 1.32
N SER A 236 -12.97 21.90 1.98
CA SER A 236 -13.03 23.34 1.77
C SER A 236 -12.08 24.12 2.68
N ALA A 237 -11.13 23.44 3.33
CA ALA A 237 -10.17 24.11 4.19
C ALA A 237 -9.38 25.15 3.40
N SER A 238 -9.39 26.37 3.90
CA SER A 238 -8.76 27.52 3.27
C SER A 238 -7.23 27.43 3.17
N THR A 239 -6.63 26.46 3.84
CA THR A 239 -5.19 26.23 3.87
C THR A 239 -4.90 24.73 3.84
N PRO A 240 -4.92 24.08 2.65
CA PRO A 240 -4.39 22.72 2.56
C PRO A 240 -2.91 22.76 2.95
N ALA A 241 -2.50 21.91 3.89
CA ALA A 241 -1.09 21.78 4.25
C ALA A 241 -0.22 21.44 3.03
N GLY A 242 1.07 21.68 3.11
CA GLY A 242 2.03 21.43 2.02
C GLY A 242 2.09 19.99 1.54
N TYR A 243 1.31 19.05 2.13
CA TYR A 243 1.35 17.61 1.90
C TYR A 243 0.33 17.16 0.87
N THR A 244 0.57 15.98 0.30
CA THR A 244 -0.19 15.38 -0.79
C THR A 244 -1.35 14.54 -0.26
N PRO A 245 -2.50 14.46 -0.96
CA PRO A 245 -3.50 13.46 -0.64
C PRO A 245 -3.00 12.06 -1.01
N ALA A 246 -3.48 11.02 -0.31
CA ALA A 246 -3.37 9.64 -0.71
C ALA A 246 -4.76 9.05 -0.93
N ILE A 247 -4.90 8.18 -1.93
CA ILE A 247 -6.15 7.47 -2.22
C ILE A 247 -5.84 6.02 -2.57
N ALA A 248 -6.61 5.09 -2.01
CA ALA A 248 -6.56 3.67 -2.32
C ALA A 248 -7.98 3.10 -2.43
N TYR A 249 -8.15 2.03 -3.20
CA TYR A 249 -9.45 1.45 -3.50
C TYR A 249 -9.69 0.16 -2.71
N ASP A 250 -10.92 0.01 -2.21
CA ASP A 250 -11.46 -1.17 -1.57
C ASP A 250 -12.40 -1.91 -2.54
N PRO A 251 -11.97 -3.02 -3.13
CA PRO A 251 -12.79 -3.77 -4.08
C PRO A 251 -13.97 -4.51 -3.42
N VAL A 252 -13.93 -4.76 -2.12
CA VAL A 252 -15.01 -5.43 -1.39
C VAL A 252 -16.20 -4.52 -1.22
N ASN A 253 -15.97 -3.27 -0.81
CA ASN A 253 -17.01 -2.28 -0.63
C ASN A 253 -17.29 -1.44 -1.88
N SER A 254 -16.52 -1.61 -2.97
CA SER A 254 -16.55 -0.78 -4.19
C SER A 254 -16.44 0.71 -3.87
N LYS A 255 -15.45 1.07 -3.05
CA LYS A 255 -15.20 2.43 -2.58
C LYS A 255 -13.71 2.71 -2.44
N ALA A 256 -13.37 3.98 -2.37
CA ALA A 256 -12.00 4.38 -2.08
C ALA A 256 -11.92 5.12 -0.73
N MET A 257 -10.77 5.01 -0.09
CA MET A 257 -10.38 5.82 1.05
C MET A 257 -9.44 6.93 0.58
N MET A 258 -9.77 8.17 0.90
CA MET A 258 -8.88 9.31 0.68
C MET A 258 -8.45 9.89 2.01
N VAL A 259 -7.13 10.06 2.19
CA VAL A 259 -6.53 10.73 3.35
C VAL A 259 -5.80 11.99 2.91
N TYR A 260 -5.84 13.03 3.74
CA TYR A 260 -5.23 14.33 3.44
C TYR A 260 -4.93 15.11 4.72
N THR A 261 -4.07 16.12 4.61
CA THR A 261 -3.65 16.95 5.74
C THR A 261 -4.10 18.38 5.52
N VAL A 262 -4.75 18.94 6.53
CA VAL A 262 -5.21 20.33 6.56
C VAL A 262 -4.37 21.13 7.56
N ASP A 263 -3.83 22.27 7.13
CA ASP A 263 -3.19 23.23 8.01
C ASP A 263 -4.27 24.10 8.69
N ILE A 264 -4.39 23.97 10.00
CA ILE A 264 -5.28 24.79 10.81
C ILE A 264 -4.43 25.92 11.41
N SER A 265 -4.66 27.14 10.90
CA SER A 265 -3.89 28.31 11.28
C SER A 265 -3.76 28.48 12.80
N GLY A 266 -2.52 28.53 13.28
CA GLY A 266 -2.18 28.67 14.70
C GLY A 266 -2.31 27.40 15.54
N VAL A 267 -2.67 26.26 14.93
CA VAL A 267 -2.86 24.99 15.64
C VAL A 267 -1.95 23.88 15.10
N GLY A 268 -1.86 23.71 13.78
CA GLY A 268 -1.00 22.69 13.16
C GLY A 268 -1.66 21.92 12.02
N ASN A 269 -0.99 20.87 11.55
CA ASN A 269 -1.39 20.05 10.42
C ASN A 269 -2.17 18.82 10.89
N TYR A 270 -3.47 18.79 10.67
CA TYR A 270 -4.34 17.70 11.10
C TYR A 270 -4.61 16.70 9.96
N GLY A 271 -4.61 15.42 10.31
CA GLY A 271 -4.95 14.34 9.39
C GLY A 271 -6.45 14.08 9.32
N TYR A 272 -6.98 14.09 8.10
CA TYR A 272 -8.39 13.82 7.81
C TYR A 272 -8.53 12.71 6.78
N SER A 273 -9.70 12.07 6.80
CA SER A 273 -10.08 11.04 5.84
C SER A 273 -11.54 11.16 5.42
N ARG A 274 -11.83 10.70 4.21
CA ARG A 274 -13.20 10.52 3.68
C ARG A 274 -13.29 9.27 2.84
N VAL A 275 -14.43 8.63 2.89
CA VAL A 275 -14.80 7.58 1.93
C VAL A 275 -15.25 8.25 0.63
N VAL A 276 -14.70 7.78 -0.48
CA VAL A 276 -15.03 8.23 -1.84
C VAL A 276 -15.79 7.12 -2.54
N SER A 277 -16.92 7.44 -3.14
CA SER A 277 -17.72 6.53 -3.97
C SER A 277 -17.92 7.14 -5.35
N SER A 278 -17.95 6.31 -6.37
CA SER A 278 -18.22 6.68 -7.76
C SER A 278 -19.46 5.97 -8.27
N SER A 279 -20.14 6.59 -9.24
CA SER A 279 -21.18 5.97 -10.04
C SER A 279 -21.12 6.60 -11.44
N GLY A 280 -20.59 5.85 -12.39
CA GLY A 280 -20.16 6.37 -13.68
C GLY A 280 -19.16 7.51 -13.50
N SER A 281 -19.38 8.65 -14.12
CA SER A 281 -18.52 9.84 -14.01
C SER A 281 -18.79 10.70 -12.77
N THR A 282 -19.74 10.33 -11.90
CA THR A 282 -20.10 11.09 -10.71
C THR A 282 -19.37 10.57 -9.50
N VAL A 283 -18.76 11.47 -8.73
CA VAL A 283 -18.08 11.16 -7.48
C VAL A 283 -18.86 11.76 -6.32
N SER A 284 -18.95 11.02 -5.22
CA SER A 284 -19.51 11.45 -3.95
C SER A 284 -18.55 11.13 -2.80
N VAL A 285 -18.66 11.88 -1.70
CA VAL A 285 -17.83 11.64 -0.50
C VAL A 285 -18.69 11.54 0.75
N GLY A 286 -18.28 10.67 1.66
CA GLY A 286 -18.86 10.50 2.98
C GLY A 286 -18.47 11.61 3.97
N ALA A 287 -18.81 11.41 5.24
CA ALA A 287 -18.44 12.32 6.31
C ALA A 287 -16.92 12.45 6.46
N GLU A 288 -16.46 13.65 6.82
CA GLU A 288 -15.05 13.88 7.17
C GLU A 288 -14.76 13.33 8.56
N THR A 289 -13.68 12.57 8.68
CA THR A 289 -13.21 12.01 9.95
C THR A 289 -11.79 12.47 10.21
N ASN A 290 -11.55 13.06 11.37
CA ASN A 290 -10.21 13.39 11.84
C ASN A 290 -9.58 12.15 12.48
N PHE A 291 -8.31 11.86 12.18
CA PHE A 291 -7.58 10.72 12.77
C PHE A 291 -6.29 11.13 13.48
N VAL A 292 -5.77 12.33 13.23
CA VAL A 292 -4.60 12.87 13.90
C VAL A 292 -4.79 14.36 14.16
N GLY A 293 -4.54 14.74 15.41
CA GLY A 293 -4.71 16.11 15.90
C GLY A 293 -6.11 16.36 16.42
N SER A 294 -6.23 16.80 17.65
CA SER A 294 -7.49 17.24 18.25
C SER A 294 -7.21 18.39 19.22
N GLY A 295 -7.96 19.48 19.08
CA GLY A 295 -7.92 20.58 20.02
C GLY A 295 -6.64 21.43 19.94
N THR A 296 -5.93 21.57 21.05
CA THR A 296 -4.77 22.46 21.20
C THR A 296 -3.42 21.79 21.02
N SER A 297 -3.40 20.58 20.44
CA SER A 297 -2.16 19.79 20.32
C SER A 297 -1.33 20.31 19.13
N THR A 298 -0.02 20.37 19.34
CA THR A 298 0.97 20.72 18.31
C THR A 298 1.28 19.56 17.36
N GLN A 299 0.48 18.49 17.41
CA GLN A 299 0.67 17.32 16.55
C GLN A 299 0.44 17.69 15.09
N GLN A 300 1.33 17.25 14.24
CA GLN A 300 1.26 17.45 12.79
C GLN A 300 1.30 16.10 12.07
N CYS A 301 0.32 15.86 11.21
CA CYS A 301 0.30 14.71 10.33
C CYS A 301 0.95 15.07 9.00
N LYS A 302 1.93 14.29 8.55
CA LYS A 302 2.50 14.42 7.21
C LYS A 302 2.43 13.05 6.52
N GLN A 303 1.66 12.98 5.48
CA GLN A 303 1.58 11.81 4.59
C GLN A 303 1.88 12.24 3.15
N ASN A 304 2.07 11.28 2.27
CA ASN A 304 2.23 11.52 0.85
C ASN A 304 1.30 10.61 0.01
N TRP A 305 1.33 10.77 -1.30
CA TRP A 305 0.47 10.06 -2.26
C TRP A 305 0.70 8.54 -2.34
N ARG A 306 1.68 8.00 -1.59
CA ARG A 306 2.08 6.59 -1.56
C ARG A 306 1.89 5.96 -0.19
N SER A 307 1.42 6.73 0.76
CA SER A 307 1.36 6.36 2.18
C SER A 307 0.19 5.44 2.54
N LEU A 308 -0.69 5.13 1.60
CA LEU A 308 -1.91 4.34 1.83
C LEU A 308 -1.98 3.14 0.90
N ALA A 309 -2.20 1.95 1.44
CA ALA A 309 -2.45 0.73 0.69
C ALA A 309 -3.65 -0.03 1.26
N TYR A 310 -4.37 -0.79 0.41
CA TYR A 310 -5.46 -1.65 0.84
C TYR A 310 -4.96 -3.07 1.10
N ALA A 311 -5.29 -3.60 2.28
CA ALA A 311 -4.97 -4.96 2.70
C ALA A 311 -6.17 -5.87 2.43
N THR A 312 -6.08 -6.70 1.39
CA THR A 312 -7.22 -7.47 0.86
C THR A 312 -7.75 -8.52 1.82
N HIS A 313 -6.92 -9.09 2.69
CA HIS A 313 -7.32 -10.17 3.60
C HIS A 313 -8.14 -9.67 4.80
N THR A 314 -7.92 -8.43 5.27
CA THR A 314 -8.68 -7.83 6.38
C THR A 314 -9.72 -6.82 5.93
N SER A 315 -9.74 -6.47 4.64
CA SER A 315 -10.54 -5.36 4.09
C SER A 315 -10.26 -4.00 4.75
N ASN A 316 -9.03 -3.82 5.25
CA ASN A 316 -8.55 -2.59 5.87
C ASN A 316 -7.58 -1.84 4.96
N PHE A 317 -7.43 -0.55 5.20
CA PHE A 317 -6.33 0.22 4.65
C PHE A 317 -5.24 0.38 5.69
N VAL A 318 -3.99 0.35 5.24
CA VAL A 318 -2.81 0.64 6.04
C VAL A 318 -2.30 2.02 5.67
N LEU A 319 -2.20 2.91 6.63
CA LEU A 319 -1.64 4.26 6.48
C LEU A 319 -0.33 4.36 7.25
N CYS A 320 0.72 4.82 6.56
CA CYS A 320 1.99 5.23 7.16
C CYS A 320 2.10 6.76 7.09
N TYR A 321 2.43 7.42 8.20
CA TYR A 321 2.55 8.88 8.25
C TYR A 321 3.58 9.33 9.28
N GLU A 322 4.08 10.55 9.11
CA GLU A 322 4.90 11.23 10.10
C GLU A 322 4.00 11.96 11.08
N ASN A 323 4.14 11.65 12.37
CA ASN A 323 3.56 12.43 13.45
C ASN A 323 4.65 13.32 14.03
N TYR A 324 4.50 14.63 13.85
CA TYR A 324 5.42 15.62 14.35
C TYR A 324 4.78 16.37 15.49
N ASP A 325 5.45 16.43 16.63
CA ASP A 325 5.05 17.24 17.78
C ASP A 325 6.25 18.06 18.32
N THR A 326 6.05 18.72 19.46
CA THR A 326 7.12 19.52 20.11
C THR A 326 8.30 18.71 20.61
N SER A 327 8.17 17.38 20.71
CA SER A 327 9.23 16.46 21.15
C SER A 327 10.01 15.86 19.97
N GLY A 328 9.54 16.02 18.73
CA GLY A 328 10.21 15.54 17.54
C GLY A 328 9.28 14.87 16.53
N SER A 329 9.89 14.26 15.51
CA SER A 329 9.21 13.53 14.44
C SER A 329 9.23 12.03 14.71
N VAL A 330 8.08 11.38 14.64
CA VAL A 330 7.94 9.93 14.81
C VAL A 330 7.16 9.36 13.62
N GLY A 331 7.68 8.30 13.04
CA GLY A 331 6.94 7.54 12.03
C GLY A 331 5.86 6.68 12.68
N MET A 332 4.67 6.72 12.12
CA MET A 332 3.48 6.03 12.61
C MET A 332 2.88 5.16 11.53
N VAL A 333 2.28 4.05 11.94
CA VAL A 333 1.41 3.23 11.10
C VAL A 333 0.10 2.94 11.84
N THR A 334 -0.99 2.97 11.11
CA THR A 334 -2.34 2.65 11.62
C THR A 334 -3.19 2.03 10.53
N THR A 335 -4.32 1.44 10.91
CA THR A 335 -5.29 0.90 9.97
C THR A 335 -6.62 1.64 10.03
N VAL A 336 -7.36 1.61 8.92
CA VAL A 336 -8.69 2.18 8.80
C VAL A 336 -9.57 1.28 7.94
N GLU A 337 -10.82 1.09 8.34
CA GLU A 337 -11.83 0.37 7.56
C GLU A 337 -12.92 1.31 7.06
N ILE A 338 -13.70 0.83 6.08
CA ILE A 338 -14.89 1.54 5.59
C ILE A 338 -16.14 0.91 6.21
N SER A 339 -16.85 1.70 7.04
CA SER A 339 -18.19 1.33 7.52
C SER A 339 -19.25 2.21 6.84
N GLY A 340 -19.94 1.66 5.85
CA GLY A 340 -20.88 2.42 5.03
C GLY A 340 -20.17 3.54 4.24
N THR A 341 -20.31 4.79 4.66
CA THR A 341 -19.64 5.96 4.06
C THR A 341 -18.73 6.67 5.04
N THR A 342 -18.38 6.03 6.15
CA THR A 342 -17.60 6.61 7.24
C THR A 342 -16.29 5.85 7.41
N PRO A 343 -15.14 6.52 7.49
CA PRO A 343 -13.88 5.91 7.92
C PRO A 343 -13.94 5.55 9.41
N VAL A 344 -13.54 4.32 9.75
CA VAL A 344 -13.40 3.86 11.14
C VAL A 344 -11.93 3.52 11.38
N TRP A 345 -11.29 4.38 12.16
CA TRP A 345 -9.86 4.24 12.48
C TRP A 345 -9.65 3.29 13.64
N SER A 346 -8.62 2.47 13.54
CA SER A 346 -8.17 1.64 14.65
C SER A 346 -7.57 2.53 15.75
N ASP A 347 -7.90 2.21 17.00
CA ASP A 347 -7.23 2.82 18.17
C ASP A 347 -5.76 2.35 18.29
N ASP A 348 -5.39 1.32 17.54
CA ASP A 348 -4.05 0.74 17.54
C ASP A 348 -3.16 1.47 16.54
N GLN A 349 -2.18 2.16 17.08
CA GLN A 349 -1.13 2.81 16.31
C GLN A 349 0.22 2.25 16.72
N ALA A 350 1.02 1.85 15.75
CA ALA A 350 2.39 1.43 15.98
C ALA A 350 3.38 2.53 15.62
N THR A 351 4.48 2.61 16.35
CA THR A 351 5.55 3.58 16.14
C THR A 351 6.78 2.90 15.56
N PHE A 352 7.55 3.63 14.75
CA PHE A 352 8.86 3.15 14.27
C PHE A 352 9.93 3.40 15.32
N ASN A 353 10.68 2.36 15.63
CA ASN A 353 11.79 2.48 16.57
C ASN A 353 12.95 3.24 15.88
N GLY A 354 13.25 4.46 16.36
CA GLY A 354 14.33 5.30 15.83
C GLY A 354 14.11 5.89 14.44
N GLY A 355 12.89 5.81 13.90
CA GLY A 355 12.56 6.24 12.53
C GLY A 355 11.85 7.59 12.45
N GLU A 356 12.59 8.64 12.10
CA GLU A 356 12.01 9.89 11.60
C GLU A 356 11.67 9.69 10.11
N ILE A 357 10.43 9.97 9.70
CA ILE A 357 10.07 10.08 8.28
C ILE A 357 10.41 11.50 7.85
N ARG A 358 11.37 11.63 6.93
CA ARG A 358 11.77 12.94 6.44
C ARG A 358 10.92 13.38 5.26
N ASP A 359 10.35 14.58 5.38
CA ASP A 359 9.58 15.24 4.32
C ASP A 359 8.35 14.43 3.85
N GLY A 360 7.79 13.56 4.70
CA GLY A 360 6.66 12.70 4.35
C GLY A 360 6.98 11.66 3.26
N ASN A 361 8.25 11.38 2.98
CA ASN A 361 8.65 10.38 1.97
C ASN A 361 8.56 8.97 2.52
N ASN A 362 7.39 8.38 2.35
CA ASN A 362 7.06 7.01 2.75
C ASN A 362 6.21 6.33 1.67
N VAL A 363 6.28 5.03 1.62
CA VAL A 363 5.44 4.19 0.76
C VAL A 363 4.96 2.98 1.56
N VAL A 364 3.70 2.61 1.33
CA VAL A 364 3.09 1.39 1.85
C VAL A 364 2.80 0.47 0.69
N ILE A 365 3.27 -0.77 0.77
CA ILE A 365 3.04 -1.82 -0.23
C ILE A 365 2.44 -3.00 0.50
N TYR A 366 1.24 -3.41 0.09
CA TYR A 366 0.65 -4.62 0.63
C TYR A 366 1.17 -5.85 -0.13
N ASP A 367 1.58 -6.85 0.63
CA ASP A 367 1.98 -8.18 0.15
C ASP A 367 0.83 -9.16 0.42
N PRO A 368 0.08 -9.56 -0.61
CA PRO A 368 -1.04 -10.48 -0.43
C PRO A 368 -0.62 -11.94 -0.19
N ASP A 369 0.63 -12.31 -0.47
CA ASP A 369 1.16 -13.66 -0.27
C ASP A 369 1.43 -13.92 1.22
N THR A 370 2.04 -12.95 1.90
CA THR A 370 2.30 -13.03 3.34
C THR A 370 1.29 -12.27 4.20
N THR A 371 0.31 -11.60 3.56
CA THR A 371 -0.74 -10.80 4.20
C THR A 371 -0.21 -9.64 5.05
N GLN A 372 0.93 -9.08 4.70
CA GLN A 372 1.62 -8.04 5.44
C GLN A 372 1.79 -6.77 4.62
N ALA A 373 2.00 -5.65 5.31
CA ALA A 373 2.37 -4.40 4.66
C ALA A 373 3.87 -4.13 4.82
N VAL A 374 4.54 -3.88 3.72
CA VAL A 374 5.92 -3.39 3.71
C VAL A 374 5.89 -1.87 3.70
N LEU A 375 6.54 -1.29 4.68
CA LEU A 375 6.72 0.13 4.82
C LEU A 375 8.14 0.48 4.37
N ALA A 376 8.28 1.42 3.44
CA ALA A 376 9.59 1.97 3.10
C ALA A 376 9.56 3.47 3.31
N ILE A 377 10.57 3.99 4.00
CA ILE A 377 10.66 5.40 4.40
C ILE A 377 12.01 5.99 4.04
N LYS A 378 12.02 7.28 3.77
CA LYS A 378 13.23 8.07 3.80
C LYS A 378 13.44 8.59 5.22
N GLY A 379 14.43 8.04 5.92
CA GLY A 379 14.81 8.45 7.26
C GLY A 379 15.71 9.68 7.30
N SER A 380 16.11 10.08 8.50
CA SER A 380 17.15 11.06 8.74
C SER A 380 18.45 10.65 8.00
N ALA A 381 19.32 11.60 7.69
CA ALA A 381 20.56 11.37 6.91
C ALA A 381 20.36 10.79 5.49
N ASN A 382 19.18 10.94 4.88
CA ASN A 382 18.86 10.45 3.53
C ASN A 382 19.05 8.94 3.39
N THR A 383 18.64 8.18 4.38
CA THR A 383 18.67 6.71 4.35
C THR A 383 17.33 6.16 3.85
N LEU A 384 17.36 5.13 3.01
CA LEU A 384 16.19 4.30 2.73
C LEU A 384 16.13 3.20 3.78
N GLN A 385 15.03 3.15 4.48
CA GLN A 385 14.76 2.16 5.52
C GLN A 385 13.44 1.46 5.23
N SER A 386 13.31 0.24 5.68
CA SER A 386 12.05 -0.52 5.55
C SER A 386 11.76 -1.34 6.80
N GLY A 387 10.47 -1.64 6.97
CA GLY A 387 9.98 -2.57 7.97
C GLY A 387 8.74 -3.29 7.46
N VAL A 388 8.41 -4.40 8.11
CA VAL A 388 7.22 -5.18 7.81
C VAL A 388 6.21 -4.94 8.93
N TYR A 389 5.02 -4.51 8.57
CA TYR A 389 3.90 -4.29 9.49
C TYR A 389 2.86 -5.39 9.30
N ARG A 390 2.58 -6.08 10.39
CA ARG A 390 1.49 -7.07 10.40
C ARG A 390 0.16 -6.33 10.52
N VAL A 391 -0.68 -6.44 9.50
CA VAL A 391 -2.01 -5.85 9.52
C VAL A 391 -2.89 -6.61 10.51
N ALA A 392 -3.49 -5.92 11.47
CA ALA A 392 -4.36 -6.56 12.49
C ALA A 392 -5.48 -7.35 11.82
N GLY A 393 -5.73 -8.57 12.29
CA GLY A 393 -6.59 -9.56 11.65
C GLY A 393 -5.80 -10.74 11.09
N ASP A 394 -4.49 -10.61 10.94
CA ASP A 394 -3.62 -11.72 10.60
C ASP A 394 -3.49 -12.69 11.77
N VAL A 395 -4.08 -13.83 11.63
CA VAL A 395 -3.55 -15.01 12.33
C VAL A 395 -2.25 -15.35 11.60
N PRO A 396 -1.10 -15.39 12.28
CA PRO A 396 0.16 -15.69 11.61
C PRO A 396 0.06 -17.04 10.89
N THR A 397 0.16 -17.02 9.55
CA THR A 397 0.13 -18.24 8.74
C THR A 397 1.30 -19.18 9.02
N SER A 398 2.33 -18.69 9.72
CA SER A 398 3.55 -19.45 10.03
C SER A 398 3.67 -19.94 11.46
N ASN A 399 2.64 -19.72 12.33
CA ASN A 399 2.77 -20.08 13.77
C ASN A 399 2.46 -21.55 14.08
N MET A 400 1.96 -22.32 13.14
CA MET A 400 1.73 -23.74 13.39
C MET A 400 2.92 -24.58 12.99
N THR A 401 3.84 -24.72 13.93
CA THR A 401 4.90 -25.73 13.89
C THR A 401 4.65 -26.75 14.99
N ALA A 402 5.23 -27.93 14.87
CA ALA A 402 5.17 -28.95 15.91
C ALA A 402 5.62 -28.42 17.29
N THR A 403 6.47 -27.39 17.32
CA THR A 403 6.98 -26.74 18.53
C THR A 403 6.03 -25.70 19.12
N ASN A 404 5.08 -25.15 18.34
CA ASN A 404 4.18 -24.07 18.77
C ASN A 404 2.77 -24.57 19.09
N LEU A 405 2.39 -25.76 18.66
CA LEU A 405 1.09 -26.34 18.93
C LEU A 405 1.06 -26.94 20.33
N LEU A 406 0.37 -26.29 21.25
CA LEU A 406 0.21 -26.78 22.64
C LEU A 406 -0.83 -27.88 22.76
N GLY A 407 -1.85 -27.90 21.89
CA GLY A 407 -2.96 -28.85 21.96
C GLY A 407 -4.26 -28.27 21.45
N ILE A 408 -5.37 -28.93 21.75
CA ILE A 408 -6.74 -28.55 21.36
C ILE A 408 -7.52 -28.14 22.63
N ALA A 409 -8.29 -27.05 22.55
CA ALA A 409 -9.19 -26.64 23.62
C ALA A 409 -10.18 -27.77 23.97
N ALA A 410 -10.34 -28.07 25.25
CA ALA A 410 -11.26 -29.09 25.76
C ALA A 410 -12.74 -28.66 25.68
N GLY A 411 -13.01 -27.46 25.25
CA GLY A 411 -14.32 -26.86 25.06
C GLY A 411 -14.20 -25.42 24.59
N ALA A 412 -15.29 -24.76 24.30
CA ALA A 412 -15.30 -23.34 23.93
C ALA A 412 -14.76 -22.48 25.09
N ILE A 413 -13.76 -21.64 24.82
CA ILE A 413 -13.17 -20.70 25.76
C ILE A 413 -13.61 -19.31 25.35
N SER A 414 -14.33 -18.59 26.21
CA SER A 414 -14.74 -17.22 25.96
C SER A 414 -13.54 -16.27 25.95
N ASN A 415 -13.63 -15.18 25.23
CA ASN A 415 -12.58 -14.15 25.23
C ASN A 415 -12.22 -13.72 26.67
N THR A 416 -10.95 -13.60 26.97
CA THR A 416 -10.37 -13.29 28.29
C THR A 416 -10.60 -14.35 29.39
N ALA A 417 -11.23 -15.47 29.09
CA ALA A 417 -11.45 -16.55 30.06
C ALA A 417 -10.29 -17.57 30.06
N THR A 418 -10.10 -18.23 31.20
CA THR A 418 -9.17 -19.38 31.32
C THR A 418 -9.89 -20.64 30.89
N GLY A 419 -9.26 -21.46 30.04
CA GLY A 419 -9.79 -22.72 29.56
C GLY A 419 -8.81 -23.88 29.72
N THR A 420 -9.33 -25.11 29.59
CA THR A 420 -8.52 -26.34 29.59
C THR A 420 -8.12 -26.69 28.17
N ILE A 421 -6.84 -27.06 27.98
CA ILE A 421 -6.30 -27.55 26.71
C ILE A 421 -5.93 -29.04 26.86
N ASN A 422 -6.38 -29.85 25.93
CA ASN A 422 -5.93 -31.24 25.76
C ASN A 422 -4.59 -31.23 25.00
N THR A 423 -3.56 -31.77 25.63
CA THR A 423 -2.19 -31.79 25.11
C THR A 423 -1.82 -33.17 24.56
N TRP A 424 -0.58 -33.34 24.13
CA TRP A 424 -0.02 -34.59 23.63
C TRP A 424 -0.30 -35.77 24.54
N GLY A 425 -0.73 -36.91 23.93
CA GLY A 425 -1.08 -38.12 24.65
C GLY A 425 -2.47 -38.10 25.30
N SER A 426 -3.19 -37.01 25.21
CA SER A 426 -4.55 -36.91 25.71
C SER A 426 -5.61 -37.15 24.59
N ARG A 427 -6.88 -37.21 24.99
CA ARG A 427 -8.01 -37.30 24.10
C ARG A 427 -8.82 -36.01 24.16
N ASN A 428 -9.15 -35.48 22.99
CA ASN A 428 -10.13 -34.41 22.89
C ASN A 428 -11.49 -35.00 22.48
N GLU A 429 -12.55 -34.69 23.22
CA GLU A 429 -13.87 -35.32 23.12
C GLU A 429 -14.98 -34.37 22.65
N VAL A 430 -14.61 -33.15 22.21
CA VAL A 430 -15.57 -32.10 21.87
C VAL A 430 -15.63 -31.80 20.38
N GLN A 431 -15.06 -32.64 19.55
CA GLN A 431 -15.10 -32.51 18.11
C GLN A 431 -16.43 -32.97 17.52
N THR A 432 -16.69 -32.68 16.24
CA THR A 432 -17.87 -33.16 15.53
C THR A 432 -17.53 -33.50 14.08
N GLY A 433 -18.22 -34.49 13.52
CA GLY A 433 -18.11 -34.81 12.09
C GLY A 433 -16.78 -35.47 11.69
N LEU A 434 -16.04 -36.06 12.63
CA LEU A 434 -14.79 -36.73 12.34
C LEU A 434 -15.00 -38.06 11.59
N THR A 435 -14.09 -38.39 10.67
CA THR A 435 -13.99 -39.69 10.00
C THR A 435 -13.08 -40.59 10.81
N ILE A 436 -13.62 -41.66 11.37
CA ILE A 436 -12.91 -42.59 12.23
C ILE A 436 -11.70 -43.21 11.49
N GLY A 437 -10.56 -43.28 12.16
CA GLY A 437 -9.31 -43.86 11.62
C GLY A 437 -8.55 -42.90 10.67
N SER A 438 -9.05 -41.67 10.49
CA SER A 438 -8.35 -40.66 9.69
C SER A 438 -7.46 -39.79 10.56
N ASP A 439 -6.28 -39.43 10.02
CA ASP A 439 -5.42 -38.41 10.59
C ASP A 439 -6.01 -37.02 10.34
N TYR A 440 -5.89 -36.17 11.36
CA TYR A 440 -6.36 -34.80 11.33
C TYR A 440 -5.20 -33.82 11.54
N TYR A 441 -5.28 -32.74 10.81
CA TYR A 441 -4.29 -31.67 10.81
C TYR A 441 -4.96 -30.37 11.27
N VAL A 442 -4.31 -29.63 12.14
CA VAL A 442 -4.72 -28.26 12.47
C VAL A 442 -4.31 -27.38 11.31
N GLN A 443 -5.26 -26.64 10.80
CA GLN A 443 -5.06 -25.66 9.74
C GLN A 443 -4.68 -24.31 10.32
N GLU A 444 -4.28 -23.41 9.46
CA GLU A 444 -3.87 -22.05 9.77
C GLU A 444 -4.93 -21.23 10.52
N ASP A 445 -6.20 -21.42 10.19
CA ASP A 445 -7.35 -20.78 10.85
C ASP A 445 -7.75 -21.45 12.18
N GLY A 446 -6.99 -22.43 12.66
CA GLY A 446 -7.29 -23.19 13.89
C GLY A 446 -8.33 -24.31 13.70
N THR A 447 -8.88 -24.49 12.51
CA THR A 447 -9.76 -25.64 12.23
C THR A 447 -8.96 -26.92 12.12
N ILE A 448 -9.62 -28.07 12.31
CA ILE A 448 -9.02 -29.38 12.09
C ILE A 448 -9.67 -30.09 10.90
N THR A 449 -8.85 -30.56 9.97
CA THR A 449 -9.30 -31.26 8.76
C THR A 449 -8.39 -32.45 8.43
N THR A 450 -8.78 -33.28 7.45
CA THR A 450 -7.94 -34.35 6.93
C THR A 450 -6.94 -33.85 5.87
N ALA A 451 -6.97 -32.58 5.50
CA ALA A 451 -6.05 -31.99 4.53
C ALA A 451 -4.69 -31.71 5.19
N SER A 452 -3.62 -32.20 4.57
CA SER A 452 -2.22 -32.06 5.03
C SER A 452 -1.48 -30.93 4.30
N ALA A 453 -2.19 -29.99 3.65
CA ALA A 453 -1.57 -28.86 2.94
C ALA A 453 -0.84 -27.93 3.93
N SER A 454 0.37 -27.51 3.58
CA SER A 454 1.16 -26.56 4.40
C SER A 454 0.60 -25.13 4.29
N PRO A 455 0.55 -24.35 5.41
CA PRO A 455 0.96 -24.78 6.76
C PRO A 455 -0.13 -25.57 7.47
N ALA A 456 0.14 -26.81 7.82
CA ALA A 456 -0.74 -27.65 8.60
C ALA A 456 0.09 -28.57 9.51
N GLN A 457 -0.34 -28.75 10.76
CA GLN A 457 0.33 -29.60 11.71
C GLN A 457 -0.53 -30.82 12.03
N LEU A 458 0.00 -32.02 11.84
CA LEU A 458 -0.67 -33.25 12.26
C LEU A 458 -0.91 -33.19 13.78
N ILE A 459 -2.17 -33.36 14.19
CA ILE A 459 -2.58 -33.28 15.60
C ILE A 459 -2.92 -34.65 16.18
N GLY A 460 -3.44 -35.54 15.37
CA GLY A 460 -3.86 -36.87 15.84
C GLY A 460 -4.79 -37.61 14.92
N GLU A 461 -5.34 -38.73 15.41
CA GLU A 461 -6.22 -39.63 14.69
C GLU A 461 -7.61 -39.66 15.33
N ALA A 462 -8.65 -39.61 14.53
CA ALA A 462 -10.03 -39.72 15.00
C ALA A 462 -10.33 -41.15 15.44
N ILE A 463 -10.76 -41.31 16.68
CA ILE A 463 -11.14 -42.60 17.27
C ILE A 463 -12.64 -42.81 17.31
N THR A 464 -13.41 -41.72 17.26
CA THR A 464 -14.87 -41.73 17.06
C THR A 464 -15.24 -40.51 16.20
N ALA A 465 -16.53 -40.37 15.85
CA ALA A 465 -17.03 -39.19 15.13
C ALA A 465 -16.91 -37.86 15.93
N THR A 466 -16.58 -37.94 17.23
CA THR A 466 -16.47 -36.78 18.12
C THR A 466 -15.19 -36.73 18.94
N GLN A 467 -14.31 -37.70 18.77
CA GLN A 467 -13.10 -37.84 19.59
C GLN A 467 -11.87 -38.01 18.72
N ILE A 468 -10.81 -37.24 19.05
CA ILE A 468 -9.50 -37.34 18.47
C ILE A 468 -8.47 -37.69 19.53
N ASN A 469 -7.58 -38.65 19.22
CA ASN A 469 -6.46 -39.00 20.04
C ASN A 469 -5.26 -38.13 19.63
N ILE A 470 -4.84 -37.21 20.49
CA ILE A 470 -3.75 -36.26 20.21
C ILE A 470 -2.42 -37.01 20.33
N LYS A 471 -1.71 -37.17 19.23
CA LYS A 471 -0.44 -37.90 19.15
C LYS A 471 0.73 -36.93 19.16
N ASP A 472 1.83 -37.32 19.81
CA ASP A 472 3.10 -36.61 19.75
C ASP A 472 3.82 -36.96 18.46
N TYR A 473 4.03 -35.96 17.59
CA TYR A 473 4.73 -36.09 16.32
C TYR A 473 6.03 -35.29 16.27
N THR A 474 6.55 -34.90 17.44
CA THR A 474 7.81 -34.17 17.57
C THR A 474 9.05 -35.07 17.53
N GLY A 475 8.86 -36.33 17.11
CA GLY A 475 9.93 -37.31 16.97
C GLY A 475 10.60 -37.33 15.59
#